data_cdc2f0ec0cb6146101451578c6baba23
#
_entry.id   cdc2f0ec0cb6146101451578c6baba23
#
_cell.length_a   1.000
_cell.length_b   1.000
_cell.length_c   1.000
_cell.angle_alpha   90.00
_cell.angle_beta   90.00
_cell.angle_gamma   90.00
#
_symmetry.space_group_name_H-M   'P 1'
#
loop_
_entity.id
_entity.type
_entity.pdbx_description
1 polymer ?
#
loop_
_entity_poly.entity_id
_entity_poly.type
_entity_poly.pdbx_seq_one_letter_code
_entity_poly.pdbx_strand_id
1 'polypeptide(L)'
;MKKIGFSGKCPNGDISELTDQIRRLKEVGVNSLEVPIYETDLICGKKINQLELKILKDTLLDQEFDYSVHGELSVNLMDQENFYSHIEVLKRDIEVSSEINATHLVTHFGHTTNNIYENKQLYLSYLKRQQDGYAEMGEYAKKHN
;
A
#
# COMPACT_ATOMS: atom_id res chain seq x y z
N MET A 1 15.65 19.19 -7.89
CA MET A 1 14.83 18.94 -9.10
C MET A 1 13.42 18.63 -8.63
N LYS A 2 12.35 19.07 -9.31
CA LYS A 2 10.99 18.64 -8.97
C LYS A 2 10.85 17.15 -9.33
N LYS A 3 10.35 16.33 -8.40
CA LYS A 3 10.02 14.94 -8.68
C LYS A 3 8.65 14.88 -9.38
N ILE A 4 8.57 14.11 -10.44
CA ILE A 4 7.33 13.83 -11.16
C ILE A 4 7.06 12.35 -10.98
N GLY A 5 5.92 12.01 -10.36
CA GLY A 5 5.50 10.64 -10.10
C GLY A 5 4.38 10.19 -11.03
N PHE A 6 4.28 8.90 -11.18
CA PHE A 6 3.22 8.21 -11.90
C PHE A 6 2.72 7.02 -11.09
N SER A 7 1.42 6.76 -11.11
CA SER A 7 0.85 5.55 -10.51
C SER A 7 0.89 4.42 -11.53
N GLY A 8 1.64 3.38 -11.22
CA GLY A 8 1.74 2.18 -12.04
C GLY A 8 0.41 1.43 -12.15
N LYS A 9 0.34 0.50 -13.10
CA LYS A 9 -0.83 -0.35 -13.32
C LYS A 9 -0.42 -1.79 -13.62
N CYS A 10 -1.13 -2.73 -13.02
CA CYS A 10 -1.00 -4.15 -13.26
C CYS A 10 -2.38 -4.77 -13.55
N PRO A 11 -3.07 -4.36 -14.64
CA PRO A 11 -4.47 -4.72 -14.88
C PRO A 11 -4.73 -6.23 -15.04
N ASN A 12 -3.69 -7.00 -15.35
CA ASN A 12 -3.78 -8.47 -15.43
C ASN A 12 -3.22 -9.16 -14.17
N GLY A 13 -2.87 -8.41 -13.14
CA GLY A 13 -2.26 -8.94 -11.92
C GLY A 13 -0.76 -9.26 -12.04
N ASP A 14 -0.16 -9.03 -13.20
CA ASP A 14 1.24 -9.36 -13.48
C ASP A 14 2.17 -8.19 -13.15
N ILE A 15 2.99 -8.35 -12.14
CA ILE A 15 3.99 -7.35 -11.69
C ILE A 15 5.00 -7.03 -12.81
N SER A 16 5.29 -7.97 -13.69
CA SER A 16 6.24 -7.74 -14.78
C SER A 16 5.80 -6.65 -15.76
N GLU A 17 4.50 -6.32 -15.80
CA GLU A 17 3.96 -5.20 -16.59
C GLU A 17 4.56 -3.84 -16.20
N LEU A 18 5.09 -3.70 -14.99
CA LEU A 18 5.77 -2.49 -14.54
C LEU A 18 7.08 -2.24 -15.31
N THR A 19 7.75 -3.27 -15.81
CA THR A 19 9.02 -3.13 -16.54
C THR A 19 8.89 -2.19 -17.74
N ASP A 20 7.88 -2.42 -18.58
CA ASP A 20 7.65 -1.58 -19.76
C ASP A 20 7.18 -0.17 -19.39
N GLN A 21 6.40 -0.04 -18.32
CA GLN A 21 5.96 1.26 -17.81
C GLN A 21 7.16 2.07 -17.32
N ILE A 22 8.03 1.49 -16.51
CA ILE A 22 9.25 2.14 -16.01
C ILE A 22 10.12 2.62 -17.17
N ARG A 23 10.35 1.78 -18.18
CA ARG A 23 11.14 2.16 -19.36
C ARG A 23 10.56 3.39 -20.06
N ARG A 24 9.25 3.42 -20.32
CA ARG A 24 8.56 4.56 -20.96
C ARG A 24 8.58 5.82 -20.11
N LEU A 25 8.43 5.68 -18.79
CA LEU A 25 8.45 6.80 -17.85
C LEU A 25 9.82 7.47 -17.80
N LYS A 26 10.91 6.68 -17.87
CA LYS A 26 12.28 7.21 -17.99
C LYS A 26 12.47 8.05 -19.23
N GLU A 27 11.96 7.61 -20.38
CA GLU A 27 12.08 8.31 -21.66
C GLU A 27 11.46 9.71 -21.61
N VAL A 28 10.44 9.94 -20.76
CA VAL A 28 9.76 11.22 -20.60
C VAL A 28 10.17 11.99 -19.34
N GLY A 29 11.21 11.54 -18.64
CA GLY A 29 11.79 12.22 -17.48
C GLY A 29 10.99 12.07 -16.17
N VAL A 30 10.11 11.08 -16.07
CA VAL A 30 9.48 10.68 -14.80
C VAL A 30 10.48 9.89 -13.98
N ASN A 31 10.55 10.15 -12.68
CA ASN A 31 11.53 9.58 -11.78
C ASN A 31 10.95 9.06 -10.44
N SER A 32 9.63 8.95 -10.34
CA SER A 32 8.95 8.36 -9.20
C SER A 32 7.78 7.48 -9.67
N LEU A 33 7.66 6.29 -9.09
CA LEU A 33 6.61 5.32 -9.40
C LEU A 33 5.88 4.91 -8.14
N GLU A 34 4.56 4.97 -8.16
CA GLU A 34 3.70 4.33 -7.17
C GLU A 34 3.40 2.90 -7.63
N VAL A 35 3.83 1.92 -6.84
CA VAL A 35 3.63 0.49 -7.11
C VAL A 35 2.26 0.07 -6.63
N PRO A 36 1.35 -0.41 -7.52
CA PRO A 36 -0.03 -0.75 -7.18
C PRO A 36 -0.13 -2.20 -6.68
N ILE A 37 0.27 -2.47 -5.45
CA ILE A 37 0.26 -3.85 -4.93
C ILE A 37 -1.16 -4.44 -4.85
N TYR A 38 -2.17 -3.60 -4.72
CA TYR A 38 -3.59 -3.99 -4.72
C TYR A 38 -4.09 -4.58 -6.06
N GLU A 39 -3.35 -4.41 -7.15
CA GLU A 39 -3.65 -4.99 -8.46
C GLU A 39 -2.95 -6.35 -8.69
N THR A 40 -2.28 -6.90 -7.68
CA THR A 40 -1.43 -8.08 -7.82
C THR A 40 -1.75 -9.15 -6.78
N ASP A 41 -1.21 -10.34 -6.94
CA ASP A 41 -1.31 -11.44 -5.98
C ASP A 41 -0.18 -11.39 -4.91
N LEU A 42 0.38 -10.19 -4.67
CA LEU A 42 1.50 -10.02 -3.76
C LEU A 42 1.13 -10.28 -2.30
N ILE A 43 -0.11 -9.93 -1.90
CA ILE A 43 -0.62 -10.20 -0.56
C ILE A 43 -1.86 -11.08 -0.66
N CYS A 44 -1.74 -12.34 -0.26
CA CYS A 44 -2.80 -13.32 -0.26
C CYS A 44 -3.06 -13.85 1.14
N GLY A 45 -4.30 -13.73 1.63
CA GLY A 45 -4.69 -14.26 2.93
C GLY A 45 -3.80 -13.77 4.09
N LYS A 46 -3.46 -12.49 4.12
CA LYS A 46 -2.58 -11.83 5.12
C LYS A 46 -1.13 -12.32 5.09
N LYS A 47 -0.69 -12.89 3.99
CA LYS A 47 0.68 -13.37 3.80
C LYS A 47 1.25 -12.78 2.53
N ILE A 48 2.54 -12.45 2.57
CA ILE A 48 3.28 -12.03 1.38
C ILE A 48 3.57 -13.28 0.53
N ASN A 49 3.20 -13.23 -0.74
CA ASN A 49 3.61 -14.20 -1.73
C ASN A 49 5.08 -13.97 -2.08
N GLN A 50 5.94 -14.85 -1.62
CA GLN A 50 7.40 -14.69 -1.75
C GLN A 50 7.87 -14.76 -3.20
N LEU A 51 7.14 -15.48 -4.06
CA LEU A 51 7.46 -15.54 -5.49
C LEU A 51 7.18 -14.18 -6.15
N GLU A 52 6.00 -13.61 -5.90
CA GLU A 52 5.62 -12.30 -6.42
C GLU A 52 6.52 -11.18 -5.86
N LEU A 53 6.88 -11.24 -4.56
CA LEU A 53 7.82 -10.30 -3.97
C LEU A 53 9.18 -10.36 -4.66
N LYS A 54 9.66 -11.56 -4.99
CA LYS A 54 10.90 -11.71 -5.74
C LYS A 54 10.79 -11.10 -7.13
N ILE A 55 9.70 -11.37 -7.87
CA ILE A 55 9.44 -10.78 -9.19
C ILE A 55 9.41 -9.25 -9.10
N LEU A 56 8.72 -8.70 -8.09
CA LEU A 56 8.68 -7.25 -7.85
C LEU A 56 10.09 -6.68 -7.63
N LYS A 57 10.87 -7.29 -6.75
CA LYS A 57 12.25 -6.82 -6.47
C LYS A 57 13.11 -6.88 -7.73
N ASP A 58 13.04 -7.97 -8.49
CA ASP A 58 13.79 -8.13 -9.74
C ASP A 58 13.36 -7.07 -10.79
N THR A 59 12.04 -6.76 -10.85
CA THR A 59 11.49 -5.74 -11.75
C THR A 59 11.95 -4.32 -11.40
N LEU A 60 12.11 -4.03 -10.11
CA LEU A 60 12.52 -2.71 -9.63
C LEU A 60 14.04 -2.54 -9.48
N LEU A 61 14.82 -3.63 -9.62
CA LEU A 61 16.29 -3.60 -9.57
C LEU A 61 16.86 -2.65 -10.64
N ASP A 62 17.92 -1.97 -10.26
CA ASP A 62 18.69 -1.07 -11.14
C ASP A 62 17.90 0.12 -11.70
N GLN A 63 16.75 0.42 -11.12
CA GLN A 63 15.95 1.56 -11.54
C GLN A 63 16.27 2.78 -10.66
N GLU A 64 16.71 3.87 -11.26
CA GLU A 64 16.91 5.16 -10.58
C GLU A 64 15.56 5.86 -10.33
N PHE A 65 14.63 5.15 -9.71
CA PHE A 65 13.31 5.66 -9.34
C PHE A 65 13.15 5.78 -7.84
N ASP A 66 12.41 6.79 -7.40
CA ASP A 66 11.83 6.79 -6.07
C ASP A 66 10.52 5.99 -6.10
N TYR A 67 10.39 5.07 -5.16
CA TYR A 67 9.18 4.24 -5.07
C TYR A 67 8.27 4.70 -3.92
N SER A 68 6.98 4.66 -4.18
CA SER A 68 5.92 4.59 -3.18
C SER A 68 5.09 3.34 -3.43
N VAL A 69 4.33 2.92 -2.44
CA VAL A 69 3.41 1.77 -2.56
C VAL A 69 1.99 2.26 -2.39
N HIS A 70 1.11 1.82 -3.27
CA HIS A 70 -0.33 1.89 -3.05
C HIS A 70 -0.77 0.55 -2.45
N GLY A 71 -1.09 0.56 -1.16
CA GLY A 71 -1.43 -0.63 -0.39
C GLY A 71 -2.78 -1.24 -0.76
N GLU A 72 -3.13 -2.30 -0.07
CA GLU A 72 -4.36 -3.05 -0.30
C GLU A 72 -5.61 -2.20 -0.11
N LEU A 73 -6.47 -2.16 -1.14
CA LEU A 73 -7.74 -1.40 -1.13
C LEU A 73 -8.76 -1.96 -0.12
N SER A 74 -8.60 -3.22 0.28
CA SER A 74 -9.46 -3.89 1.25
C SER A 74 -9.25 -3.41 2.69
N VAL A 75 -8.16 -2.70 2.99
CA VAL A 75 -7.87 -2.20 4.34
C VAL A 75 -8.88 -1.14 4.75
N ASN A 76 -9.64 -1.43 5.82
CA ASN A 76 -10.65 -0.54 6.37
C ASN A 76 -10.63 -0.55 7.91
N LEU A 77 -9.86 0.35 8.52
CA LEU A 77 -9.74 0.41 9.98
C LEU A 77 -10.99 0.98 10.69
N MET A 78 -12.05 1.33 9.96
CA MET A 78 -13.37 1.61 10.52
C MET A 78 -14.26 0.36 10.60
N ASP A 79 -13.88 -0.76 10.02
CA ASP A 79 -14.54 -2.05 10.22
C ASP A 79 -14.16 -2.62 11.59
N GLN A 80 -15.11 -2.51 12.53
CA GLN A 80 -14.85 -2.92 13.91
C GLN A 80 -14.78 -4.44 14.09
N GLU A 81 -15.49 -5.20 13.26
CA GLU A 81 -15.53 -6.67 13.34
C GLU A 81 -14.23 -7.28 12.84
N ASN A 82 -13.68 -6.71 11.75
CA ASN A 82 -12.49 -7.22 11.09
C ASN A 82 -11.23 -6.36 11.35
N PHE A 83 -11.27 -5.43 12.30
CA PHE A 83 -10.20 -4.49 12.57
C PHE A 83 -8.80 -5.12 12.60
N TYR A 84 -8.62 -6.18 13.38
CA TYR A 84 -7.31 -6.85 13.49
C TYR A 84 -6.90 -7.57 12.20
N SER A 85 -7.87 -7.99 11.39
CA SER A 85 -7.59 -8.54 10.06
C SER A 85 -7.02 -7.49 9.12
N HIS A 86 -7.59 -6.27 9.15
CA HIS A 86 -7.08 -5.14 8.40
C HIS A 86 -5.71 -4.67 8.87
N ILE A 87 -5.46 -4.69 10.19
CA ILE A 87 -4.13 -4.41 10.77
C ILE A 87 -3.09 -5.40 10.24
N GLU A 88 -3.41 -6.70 10.17
CA GLU A 88 -2.47 -7.70 9.65
C GLU A 88 -2.17 -7.53 8.15
N VAL A 89 -3.15 -7.12 7.34
CA VAL A 89 -2.92 -6.77 5.93
C VAL A 89 -2.04 -5.53 5.83
N LEU A 90 -2.34 -4.47 6.58
CA LEU A 90 -1.56 -3.23 6.58
C LEU A 90 -0.10 -3.44 7.02
N LYS A 91 0.15 -4.39 7.92
CA LYS A 91 1.53 -4.81 8.26
C LYS A 91 2.24 -5.39 7.03
N ARG A 92 1.55 -6.21 6.23
CA ARG A 92 2.15 -6.77 4.99
C ARG A 92 2.45 -5.67 3.97
N ASP A 93 1.55 -4.67 3.83
CA ASP A 93 1.80 -3.50 2.99
C ASP A 93 3.08 -2.76 3.42
N ILE A 94 3.27 -2.58 4.73
CA ILE A 94 4.47 -1.94 5.30
C ILE A 94 5.72 -2.78 5.03
N GLU A 95 5.66 -4.09 5.25
CA GLU A 95 6.79 -5.00 5.01
C GLU A 95 7.20 -5.02 3.54
N VAL A 96 6.23 -5.09 2.62
CA VAL A 96 6.51 -4.98 1.17
C VAL A 96 7.14 -3.64 0.84
N SER A 97 6.62 -2.55 1.40
CA SER A 97 7.17 -1.20 1.19
C SER A 97 8.64 -1.12 1.62
N SER A 98 8.97 -1.72 2.76
CA SER A 98 10.34 -1.81 3.26
C SER A 98 11.24 -2.64 2.33
N GLU A 99 10.75 -3.80 1.87
CA GLU A 99 11.51 -4.70 1.00
C GLU A 99 11.93 -4.09 -0.35
N ILE A 100 11.20 -3.08 -0.82
CA ILE A 100 11.51 -2.36 -2.06
C ILE A 100 12.07 -0.95 -1.79
N ASN A 101 12.40 -0.62 -0.56
CA ASN A 101 12.86 0.72 -0.14
C ASN A 101 11.91 1.85 -0.55
N ALA A 102 10.60 1.62 -0.48
CA ALA A 102 9.61 2.64 -0.78
C ALA A 102 9.63 3.75 0.28
N THR A 103 9.54 5.00 -0.18
CA THR A 103 9.56 6.18 0.71
C THR A 103 8.21 6.46 1.37
N HIS A 104 7.13 5.99 0.77
CA HIS A 104 5.76 6.23 1.23
C HIS A 104 4.87 5.02 0.97
N LEU A 105 3.95 4.77 1.89
CA LEU A 105 2.82 3.87 1.71
C LEU A 105 1.53 4.70 1.67
N VAL A 106 0.78 4.59 0.59
CA VAL A 106 -0.55 5.18 0.45
C VAL A 106 -1.57 4.16 0.93
N THR A 107 -2.44 4.55 1.85
CA THR A 107 -3.55 3.73 2.34
C THR A 107 -4.84 4.56 2.35
N HIS A 108 -5.97 3.89 2.21
CA HIS A 108 -7.26 4.55 2.14
C HIS A 108 -7.81 4.87 3.53
N PHE A 109 -8.51 6.00 3.62
CA PHE A 109 -9.29 6.31 4.80
C PHE A 109 -10.45 5.30 4.91
N GLY A 110 -10.67 4.76 6.12
CA GLY A 110 -11.72 3.80 6.36
C GLY A 110 -13.13 4.39 6.17
N HIS A 111 -14.08 3.52 5.90
CA HIS A 111 -15.49 3.86 5.73
C HIS A 111 -16.37 2.98 6.61
N THR A 112 -17.60 3.44 6.85
CA THR A 112 -18.59 2.72 7.65
C THR A 112 -20.00 2.92 7.07
N THR A 113 -20.99 2.26 7.67
CA THR A 113 -22.38 2.34 7.22
C THR A 113 -23.06 3.65 7.65
N ASN A 114 -24.14 4.04 6.95
CA ASN A 114 -24.91 5.24 7.26
C ASN A 114 -25.40 5.27 8.71
N ASN A 115 -25.86 4.15 9.27
CA ASN A 115 -26.31 4.07 10.66
C ASN A 115 -25.24 4.50 11.67
N ILE A 116 -23.96 4.21 11.36
CA ILE A 116 -22.84 4.63 12.21
C ILE A 116 -22.58 6.13 12.04
N TYR A 117 -22.66 6.67 10.81
CA TYR A 117 -22.50 8.11 10.57
C TYR A 117 -23.57 8.93 11.30
N GLU A 118 -24.81 8.46 11.36
CA GLU A 118 -25.91 9.13 12.04
C GLU A 118 -25.77 9.12 13.56
N ASN A 119 -25.09 8.14 14.14
CA ASN A 119 -24.78 8.08 15.56
C ASN A 119 -23.41 8.71 15.86
N LYS A 120 -23.42 10.00 16.18
CA LYS A 120 -22.18 10.78 16.41
C LYS A 120 -21.22 10.16 17.42
N GLN A 121 -21.71 9.62 18.53
CA GLN A 121 -20.83 9.03 19.56
C GLN A 121 -20.17 7.74 19.03
N LEU A 122 -20.95 6.91 18.37
CA LEU A 122 -20.46 5.66 17.79
C LEU A 122 -19.47 5.96 16.67
N TYR A 123 -19.76 6.89 15.78
CA TYR A 123 -18.86 7.33 14.72
C TYR A 123 -17.52 7.84 15.28
N LEU A 124 -17.56 8.68 16.32
CA LEU A 124 -16.33 9.18 16.94
C LEU A 124 -15.51 8.06 17.61
N SER A 125 -16.14 7.03 18.14
CA SER A 125 -15.41 5.87 18.69
C SER A 125 -14.71 5.07 17.59
N TYR A 126 -15.33 4.93 16.41
CA TYR A 126 -14.73 4.27 15.24
C TYR A 126 -13.55 5.07 14.70
N LEU A 127 -13.70 6.39 14.58
CA LEU A 127 -12.62 7.30 14.20
C LEU A 127 -11.43 7.19 15.15
N LYS A 128 -11.70 7.17 16.46
CA LYS A 128 -10.64 7.06 17.46
C LYS A 128 -9.87 5.76 17.32
N ARG A 129 -10.57 4.63 17.14
CA ARG A 129 -9.93 3.34 16.94
C ARG A 129 -9.11 3.29 15.64
N GLN A 130 -9.61 3.89 14.56
CA GLN A 130 -8.86 4.04 13.32
C GLN A 130 -7.59 4.85 13.52
N GLN A 131 -7.67 5.99 14.22
CA GLN A 131 -6.50 6.82 14.53
C GLN A 131 -5.45 6.05 15.32
N ASP A 132 -5.89 5.31 16.35
CA ASP A 132 -4.99 4.50 17.17
C ASP A 132 -4.34 3.39 16.35
N GLY A 133 -5.10 2.74 15.46
CA GLY A 133 -4.57 1.74 14.53
C GLY A 133 -3.51 2.31 13.58
N TYR A 134 -3.75 3.46 12.97
CA TYR A 134 -2.74 4.09 12.13
C TYR A 134 -1.52 4.57 12.92
N ALA A 135 -1.71 5.05 14.15
CA ALA A 135 -0.58 5.41 15.01
C ALA A 135 0.29 4.18 15.35
N GLU A 136 -0.34 3.05 15.70
CA GLU A 136 0.37 1.78 15.93
C GLU A 136 1.14 1.34 14.68
N MET A 137 0.51 1.41 13.50
CA MET A 137 1.16 1.03 12.23
C MET A 137 2.29 2.00 11.85
N GLY A 138 2.19 3.27 12.18
CA GLY A 138 3.29 4.22 12.04
C GLY A 138 4.51 3.84 12.89
N GLU A 139 4.31 3.40 14.13
CA GLU A 139 5.39 2.88 14.96
C GLU A 139 5.93 1.52 14.46
N TYR A 140 5.07 0.70 13.88
CA TYR A 140 5.48 -0.54 13.23
C TYR A 140 6.37 -0.25 12.00
N ALA A 141 5.97 0.68 11.15
CA ALA A 141 6.73 1.07 9.96
C ALA A 141 8.15 1.58 10.31
N LYS A 142 8.30 2.38 11.38
CA LYS A 142 9.61 2.87 11.84
C LYS A 142 10.60 1.75 12.21
N LYS A 143 10.13 0.56 12.51
CA LYS A 143 10.97 -0.60 12.85
C LYS A 143 11.40 -1.40 11.63
N HIS A 144 10.79 -1.12 10.49
CA HIS A 144 11.05 -1.80 9.22
C HIS A 144 11.80 -0.92 8.20
N ASN A 145 12.07 0.33 8.55
CA ASN A 145 12.87 1.27 7.74
C ASN A 145 14.32 1.32 8.20
#